data_7b60b009b215dcc2df9a5200e82d0e64
#
_entry.id   7b60b009b215dcc2df9a5200e82d0e64
#
_cell.length_a   1.000
_cell.length_b   1.000
_cell.length_c   1.000
_cell.angle_alpha   90.00
_cell.angle_beta   90.00
_cell.angle_gamma   90.00
#
_symmetry.space_group_name_H-M   'P 1'
#
loop_
_entity.id
_entity.type
_entity.pdbx_description
1 polymer ?
#
loop_
_entity_poly.entity_id
_entity_poly.type
_entity_poly.pdbx_seq_one_letter_code
_entity_poly.pdbx_strand_id
1 'polypeptide(L)'
;RMAAYKKVGQIIQLRTRLAPSVFEGNPTSSDVAANRTLRSVIWGEGTSRIFAIVNQGESAQSFTLPTGNSWYDYLAGSPSAMAAGTSLSLAAGDMKVYTAKKFTLPTIPNSYTAEDFVYVGVEDVVEDGKLASVYPSMATDFVTVTADEQITDVQFMALSGKVYKPAYTEDGLVDVAPYEPGLYLLVVRFETFERAFKVIKL
;
A
#
# COMPACT_ATOMS: atom_id res chain seq x y z
N ARG A 1 2.08 -20.11 -5.13
CA ARG A 1 1.94 -18.70 -5.52
C ARG A 1 0.94 -17.96 -4.62
N MET A 2 -0.27 -18.50 -4.38
CA MET A 2 -1.32 -17.86 -3.57
C MET A 2 -0.87 -17.59 -2.11
N ALA A 3 -0.15 -18.50 -1.46
CA ALA A 3 0.33 -18.30 -0.09
C ALA A 3 1.33 -17.12 0.02
N ALA A 4 2.25 -16.98 -0.94
CA ALA A 4 3.18 -15.85 -0.99
C ALA A 4 2.43 -14.53 -1.24
N TYR A 5 1.47 -14.54 -2.14
CA TYR A 5 0.60 -13.40 -2.42
C TYR A 5 -0.13 -12.91 -1.15
N LYS A 6 -0.75 -13.80 -0.38
CA LYS A 6 -1.41 -13.45 0.88
C LYS A 6 -0.44 -12.85 1.90
N LYS A 7 0.73 -13.44 2.08
CA LYS A 7 1.77 -12.89 2.99
C LYS A 7 2.18 -11.48 2.59
N VAL A 8 2.41 -11.24 1.29
CA VAL A 8 2.76 -9.90 0.78
C VAL A 8 1.63 -8.91 1.03
N GLY A 9 0.39 -9.27 0.72
CA GLY A 9 -0.78 -8.41 0.97
C GLY A 9 -0.94 -8.07 2.47
N GLN A 10 -0.73 -9.03 3.36
CA GLN A 10 -0.76 -8.81 4.80
C GLN A 10 0.35 -7.86 5.30
N ILE A 11 1.55 -7.95 4.72
CA ILE A 11 2.67 -7.03 5.03
C ILE A 11 2.35 -5.61 4.53
N ILE A 12 1.78 -5.49 3.33
CA ILE A 12 1.34 -4.19 2.80
C ILE A 12 0.30 -3.57 3.73
N GLN A 13 -0.71 -4.33 4.18
CA GLN A 13 -1.71 -3.85 5.12
C GLN A 13 -1.11 -3.44 6.48
N LEU A 14 -0.12 -4.18 6.97
CA LEU A 14 0.61 -3.81 8.19
C LEU A 14 1.27 -2.45 8.02
N ARG A 15 1.96 -2.24 6.90
CA ARG A 15 2.69 -1.00 6.61
C ARG A 15 1.79 0.19 6.36
N THR A 16 0.69 0.02 5.63
CA THR A 16 -0.12 1.14 5.14
C THR A 16 -1.31 1.48 6.03
N ARG A 17 -1.83 0.52 6.80
CA ARG A 17 -3.06 0.70 7.59
C ARG A 17 -2.91 0.42 9.09
N LEU A 18 -2.21 -0.66 9.47
CA LEU A 18 -2.18 -1.09 10.87
C LEU A 18 -1.10 -0.37 11.69
N ALA A 19 0.04 -0.08 11.10
CA ALA A 19 1.17 0.55 11.76
C ALA A 19 1.97 1.50 10.85
N PRO A 20 1.33 2.42 10.09
CA PRO A 20 2.04 3.25 9.10
C PRO A 20 3.16 4.08 9.74
N SER A 21 2.93 4.71 10.87
CA SER A 21 3.91 5.56 11.56
C SER A 21 5.18 4.84 11.98
N VAL A 22 5.14 3.51 12.17
CA VAL A 22 6.34 2.71 12.49
C VAL A 22 7.32 2.68 11.32
N PHE A 23 6.82 2.79 10.09
CA PHE A 23 7.61 2.69 8.87
C PHE A 23 8.00 4.04 8.25
N GLU A 24 7.59 5.17 8.86
CA GLU A 24 7.95 6.52 8.40
C GLU A 24 9.42 6.85 8.64
N GLY A 25 10.04 6.19 9.63
CA GLY A 25 11.45 6.36 9.96
C GLY A 25 12.36 5.30 9.33
N ASN A 26 13.65 5.50 9.49
CA ASN A 26 14.64 4.48 9.16
C ASN A 26 14.57 3.31 10.15
N PRO A 27 14.96 2.09 9.74
CA PRO A 27 15.08 0.98 10.68
C PRO A 27 16.00 1.35 11.86
N THR A 28 15.55 1.08 13.08
CA THR A 28 16.36 1.32 14.30
C THR A 28 17.47 0.30 14.46
N SER A 29 17.34 -0.89 13.86
CA SER A 29 18.37 -1.92 13.79
C SER A 29 18.21 -2.70 12.51
N SER A 30 19.31 -2.95 11.83
CA SER A 30 19.37 -3.94 10.76
C SER A 30 20.55 -4.86 11.07
N ASP A 31 20.33 -6.17 11.09
CA ASP A 31 21.35 -7.15 11.38
C ASP A 31 21.48 -8.13 10.20
N VAL A 32 22.72 -8.45 9.89
CA VAL A 32 23.06 -9.44 8.88
C VAL A 32 23.87 -10.51 9.59
N ALA A 33 23.29 -11.70 9.75
CA ALA A 33 24.02 -12.81 10.34
C ALA A 33 25.37 -13.03 9.62
N ALA A 34 26.35 -13.51 10.35
CA ALA A 34 27.73 -13.68 9.84
C ALA A 34 27.81 -14.43 8.52
N ASN A 35 26.94 -15.38 8.28
CA ASN A 35 26.83 -16.14 7.04
C ASN A 35 26.05 -15.44 5.91
N ARG A 36 25.53 -14.21 6.15
CA ARG A 36 24.73 -13.41 5.22
C ARG A 36 23.46 -14.06 4.68
N THR A 37 23.12 -15.24 5.15
CA THR A 37 21.92 -15.97 4.71
C THR A 37 20.70 -15.63 5.56
N LEU A 38 20.92 -15.21 6.80
CA LEU A 38 19.87 -14.76 7.72
C LEU A 38 19.93 -13.24 7.85
N ARG A 39 18.87 -12.56 7.44
CA ARG A 39 18.78 -11.09 7.50
C ARG A 39 17.60 -10.66 8.32
N SER A 40 17.79 -9.65 9.15
CA SER A 40 16.73 -9.09 9.98
C SER A 40 16.73 -7.58 9.98
N VAL A 41 15.60 -7.00 10.31
CA VAL A 41 15.42 -5.56 10.42
C VAL A 41 14.38 -5.27 11.50
N ILE A 42 14.60 -4.18 12.26
CA ILE A 42 13.68 -3.70 13.28
C ILE A 42 13.28 -2.27 12.95
N TRP A 43 11.98 -1.99 12.93
CA TRP A 43 11.40 -0.66 12.87
C TRP A 43 10.72 -0.31 14.20
N GLY A 44 10.65 0.98 14.49
CA GLY A 44 9.95 1.54 15.63
C GLY A 44 10.63 1.33 16.97
N GLU A 45 9.99 1.82 18.02
CA GLU A 45 10.51 1.83 19.38
C GLU A 45 9.44 1.33 20.38
N GLY A 46 9.87 0.94 21.59
CA GLY A 46 9.00 0.51 22.67
C GLY A 46 8.02 -0.58 22.21
N THR A 47 6.75 -0.40 22.51
CA THR A 47 5.67 -1.35 22.14
C THR A 47 5.21 -1.25 20.69
N SER A 48 5.77 -0.33 19.91
CA SER A 48 5.46 -0.18 18.48
C SER A 48 6.47 -0.88 17.57
N ARG A 49 7.40 -1.67 18.11
CA ARG A 49 8.45 -2.34 17.35
C ARG A 49 7.90 -3.43 16.44
N ILE A 50 8.46 -3.49 15.23
CA ILE A 50 8.23 -4.55 14.26
C ILE A 50 9.59 -5.15 13.90
N PHE A 51 9.71 -6.47 13.99
CA PHE A 51 10.89 -7.26 13.67
C PHE A 51 10.59 -8.18 12.49
N ALA A 52 11.28 -7.99 11.38
CA ALA A 52 11.20 -8.88 10.23
C ALA A 52 12.53 -9.63 10.06
N ILE A 53 12.42 -10.91 9.68
CA ILE A 53 13.57 -11.78 9.45
C ILE A 53 13.33 -12.69 8.26
N VAL A 54 14.34 -12.88 7.43
CA VAL A 54 14.32 -13.75 6.26
C VAL A 54 15.54 -14.66 6.24
N ASN A 55 15.33 -15.93 5.92
CA ASN A 55 16.39 -16.88 5.67
C ASN A 55 16.55 -17.08 4.15
N GLN A 56 17.64 -16.53 3.60
CA GLN A 56 18.00 -16.64 2.18
C GLN A 56 18.92 -17.86 1.90
N GLY A 57 19.18 -18.68 2.92
CA GLY A 57 20.00 -19.88 2.81
C GLY A 57 19.20 -21.09 2.35
N GLU A 58 19.93 -22.17 2.09
CA GLU A 58 19.40 -23.46 1.62
C GLU A 58 19.04 -24.42 2.77
N SER A 59 19.34 -24.05 4.01
CA SER A 59 19.04 -24.85 5.20
C SER A 59 18.34 -24.03 6.27
N ALA A 60 17.63 -24.70 7.18
CA ALA A 60 17.01 -24.04 8.33
C ALA A 60 18.08 -23.41 9.23
N GLN A 61 17.79 -22.24 9.76
CA GLN A 61 18.68 -21.50 10.65
C GLN A 61 17.99 -21.04 11.92
N SER A 62 18.72 -21.06 13.02
CA SER A 62 18.21 -20.58 14.30
C SER A 62 18.45 -19.08 14.44
N PHE A 63 17.50 -18.41 15.04
CA PHE A 63 17.57 -16.98 15.42
C PHE A 63 16.92 -16.77 16.78
N THR A 64 17.21 -15.63 17.39
CA THR A 64 16.64 -15.27 18.70
C THR A 64 15.81 -14.01 18.56
N LEU A 65 14.61 -14.02 19.15
CA LEU A 65 13.75 -12.84 19.18
C LEU A 65 14.44 -11.70 19.95
N PRO A 66 14.37 -10.46 19.45
CA PRO A 66 15.01 -9.32 20.09
C PRO A 66 14.53 -9.09 21.52
N THR A 67 15.42 -8.58 22.34
CA THR A 67 15.10 -8.22 23.75
C THR A 67 14.23 -6.97 23.85
N GLY A 68 13.62 -6.76 25.00
CA GLY A 68 12.86 -5.55 25.33
C GLY A 68 11.36 -5.61 25.04
N ASN A 69 10.89 -6.65 24.34
CA ASN A 69 9.44 -6.85 24.10
C ASN A 69 9.05 -8.33 24.12
N SER A 70 7.78 -8.61 24.34
CA SER A 70 7.16 -9.85 23.89
C SER A 70 6.71 -9.68 22.42
N TRP A 71 6.69 -10.76 21.65
CA TRP A 71 6.53 -10.73 20.20
C TRP A 71 5.38 -11.62 19.74
N TYR A 72 4.51 -11.09 18.89
CA TYR A 72 3.46 -11.85 18.21
C TYR A 72 3.95 -12.21 16.81
N ASP A 73 3.85 -13.49 16.39
CA ASP A 73 4.05 -13.87 14.98
C ASP A 73 2.87 -13.33 14.16
N TYR A 74 3.12 -12.21 13.49
CA TYR A 74 2.08 -11.49 12.73
C TYR A 74 1.54 -12.32 11.58
N LEU A 75 2.43 -12.92 10.76
CA LEU A 75 2.01 -13.68 9.58
C LEU A 75 1.33 -15.02 9.92
N ALA A 76 1.54 -15.53 11.11
CA ALA A 76 0.82 -16.69 11.63
C ALA A 76 -0.51 -16.32 12.30
N GLY A 77 -0.75 -15.04 12.57
CA GLY A 77 -1.91 -14.58 13.33
C GLY A 77 -1.91 -15.09 14.78
N SER A 78 -0.73 -15.25 15.37
CA SER A 78 -0.60 -15.84 16.70
C SER A 78 -1.43 -15.14 17.76
N PRO A 79 -2.26 -15.86 18.52
CA PRO A 79 -3.07 -15.27 19.58
C PRO A 79 -2.25 -14.87 20.82
N SER A 80 -1.11 -15.53 21.03
CA SER A 80 -0.25 -15.35 22.20
C SER A 80 1.11 -14.80 21.81
N ALA A 81 1.68 -13.97 22.67
CA ALA A 81 3.02 -13.46 22.52
C ALA A 81 4.07 -14.49 22.95
N MET A 82 5.21 -14.47 22.27
CA MET A 82 6.42 -15.18 22.65
C MET A 82 7.33 -14.24 23.46
N ALA A 83 8.03 -14.77 24.43
CA ALA A 83 8.94 -13.97 25.27
C ALA A 83 10.14 -13.46 24.46
N ALA A 84 10.67 -12.32 24.87
CA ALA A 84 11.96 -11.83 24.41
C ALA A 84 13.06 -12.89 24.64
N GLY A 85 14.00 -12.98 23.72
CA GLY A 85 15.09 -13.94 23.82
C GLY A 85 14.71 -15.39 23.47
N THR A 86 13.45 -15.66 23.05
CA THR A 86 13.06 -16.99 22.57
C THR A 86 13.86 -17.35 21.30
N SER A 87 14.50 -18.53 21.34
CA SER A 87 15.19 -19.09 20.18
C SER A 87 14.20 -19.85 19.27
N LEU A 88 14.22 -19.56 17.99
CA LEU A 88 13.33 -20.11 16.97
C LEU A 88 14.14 -20.60 15.76
N SER A 89 13.54 -21.49 15.00
CA SER A 89 14.09 -21.94 13.72
C SER A 89 13.32 -21.34 12.55
N LEU A 90 14.02 -20.89 11.51
CA LEU A 90 13.47 -20.39 10.27
C LEU A 90 13.91 -21.29 9.13
N ALA A 91 12.95 -21.88 8.42
CA ALA A 91 13.25 -22.77 7.30
C ALA A 91 13.94 -22.02 6.14
N ALA A 92 14.60 -22.78 5.27
CA ALA A 92 15.21 -22.25 4.06
C ALA A 92 14.17 -21.49 3.21
N GLY A 93 14.52 -20.28 2.76
CA GLY A 93 13.65 -19.45 1.93
C GLY A 93 12.43 -18.87 2.64
N ASP A 94 12.26 -19.07 3.95
CA ASP A 94 11.11 -18.55 4.69
C ASP A 94 11.38 -17.15 5.28
N MET A 95 10.29 -16.49 5.62
CA MET A 95 10.26 -15.15 6.20
C MET A 95 9.25 -15.09 7.35
N LYS A 96 9.60 -14.38 8.40
CA LYS A 96 8.73 -14.08 9.53
C LYS A 96 8.67 -12.58 9.81
N VAL A 97 7.51 -12.16 10.29
CA VAL A 97 7.29 -10.79 10.78
C VAL A 97 6.69 -10.88 12.16
N TYR A 98 7.34 -10.26 13.12
CA TYR A 98 6.90 -10.18 14.50
C TYR A 98 6.56 -8.76 14.88
N THR A 99 5.54 -8.59 15.68
CA THR A 99 5.10 -7.29 16.17
C THR A 99 5.06 -7.28 17.70
N ALA A 100 5.52 -6.21 18.32
CA ALA A 100 5.48 -6.06 19.78
C ALA A 100 4.03 -5.80 20.28
N LYS A 101 3.17 -5.29 19.41
CA LYS A 101 1.73 -5.14 19.63
C LYS A 101 0.97 -6.20 18.84
N LYS A 102 -0.10 -6.76 19.43
CA LYS A 102 -0.99 -7.69 18.73
C LYS A 102 -1.80 -6.93 17.66
N PHE A 103 -1.79 -7.45 16.43
CA PHE A 103 -2.68 -7.03 15.36
C PHE A 103 -3.55 -8.19 14.92
N THR A 104 -4.77 -7.88 14.51
CA THR A 104 -5.61 -8.86 13.81
C THR A 104 -5.09 -8.99 12.38
N LEU A 105 -4.83 -10.23 11.95
CA LEU A 105 -4.33 -10.50 10.61
C LEU A 105 -5.42 -10.18 9.58
N PRO A 106 -5.19 -9.28 8.63
CA PRO A 106 -6.19 -8.94 7.63
C PRO A 106 -6.45 -10.10 6.67
N THR A 107 -7.70 -10.26 6.29
CA THR A 107 -8.10 -11.22 5.27
C THR A 107 -7.70 -10.68 3.90
N ILE A 108 -6.89 -11.45 3.18
CA ILE A 108 -6.54 -11.16 1.78
C ILE A 108 -7.39 -12.06 0.89
N PRO A 109 -8.13 -11.53 -0.10
CA PRO A 109 -8.96 -12.31 -1.01
C PRO A 109 -8.17 -13.41 -1.72
N ASN A 110 -8.84 -14.52 -2.07
CA ASN A 110 -8.23 -15.62 -2.83
C ASN A 110 -8.09 -15.33 -4.32
N SER A 111 -8.90 -14.41 -4.82
CA SER A 111 -8.90 -13.93 -6.20
C SER A 111 -9.19 -12.44 -6.19
N TYR A 112 -8.65 -11.73 -7.15
CA TYR A 112 -9.11 -10.39 -7.46
C TYR A 112 -10.22 -10.53 -8.52
N THR A 113 -11.32 -9.84 -8.28
CA THR A 113 -12.28 -9.52 -9.35
C THR A 113 -11.80 -8.25 -10.06
N ALA A 114 -12.39 -7.93 -11.20
CA ALA A 114 -12.13 -6.65 -11.85
C ALA A 114 -12.44 -5.47 -10.91
N GLU A 115 -13.42 -5.63 -10.03
CA GLU A 115 -13.83 -4.69 -8.99
C GLU A 115 -12.74 -4.48 -7.92
N ASP A 116 -11.93 -5.51 -7.60
CA ASP A 116 -10.81 -5.37 -6.66
C ASP A 116 -9.65 -4.53 -7.23
N PHE A 117 -9.57 -4.37 -8.55
CA PHE A 117 -8.59 -3.53 -9.24
C PHE A 117 -9.08 -2.11 -9.52
N VAL A 118 -10.35 -1.83 -9.30
CA VAL A 118 -10.91 -0.47 -9.38
C VAL A 118 -10.25 0.46 -8.35
N TYR A 119 -9.39 -0.08 -7.49
CA TYR A 119 -8.87 0.61 -6.36
C TYR A 119 -7.37 0.88 -6.41
N VAL A 120 -6.94 1.77 -7.28
CA VAL A 120 -5.72 2.58 -7.09
C VAL A 120 -5.98 4.02 -7.59
N GLY A 121 -7.18 4.48 -7.41
CA GLY A 121 -7.43 5.92 -7.31
C GLY A 121 -7.08 6.32 -5.88
N VAL A 122 -6.40 7.41 -5.70
CA VAL A 122 -6.31 8.07 -4.41
C VAL A 122 -7.76 8.42 -4.03
N GLU A 123 -8.37 7.65 -3.10
CA GLU A 123 -9.53 8.20 -2.40
C GLU A 123 -9.00 9.35 -1.55
N ASP A 124 -9.12 10.55 -2.05
CA ASP A 124 -9.21 11.69 -1.18
C ASP A 124 -10.53 11.54 -0.41
N VAL A 125 -10.45 10.93 0.76
CA VAL A 125 -11.52 11.03 1.76
C VAL A 125 -11.50 12.47 2.21
N VAL A 126 -12.35 13.25 1.58
CA VAL A 126 -12.48 14.66 1.93
C VAL A 126 -13.38 14.77 3.15
N GLU A 127 -13.10 15.74 3.99
CA GLU A 127 -13.83 16.07 5.23
C GLU A 127 -15.37 16.23 5.07
N ASP A 128 -15.89 16.31 3.83
CA ASP A 128 -17.31 16.48 3.53
C ASP A 128 -18.06 15.19 3.12
N GLY A 129 -17.37 14.05 3.09
CA GLY A 129 -17.97 12.73 2.78
C GLY A 129 -18.36 12.53 1.32
N LYS A 130 -18.01 13.44 0.40
CA LYS A 130 -18.33 13.34 -1.03
C LYS A 130 -17.27 12.54 -1.79
N LEU A 131 -17.71 11.54 -2.53
CA LEU A 131 -16.84 10.62 -3.25
C LEU A 131 -16.72 11.04 -4.72
N ALA A 132 -15.48 11.02 -5.23
CA ALA A 132 -15.19 11.08 -6.66
C ALA A 132 -13.95 10.25 -6.96
N SER A 133 -13.91 9.59 -8.09
CA SER A 133 -12.79 8.76 -8.53
C SER A 133 -12.53 8.89 -10.03
N VAL A 134 -11.31 8.58 -10.47
CA VAL A 134 -10.91 8.55 -11.88
C VAL A 134 -10.27 7.23 -12.23
N TYR A 135 -10.71 6.61 -13.31
CA TYR A 135 -10.16 5.35 -13.82
C TYR A 135 -10.18 5.33 -15.37
N PRO A 136 -9.13 4.79 -16.00
CA PRO A 136 -7.83 4.43 -15.43
C PRO A 136 -7.00 5.67 -15.10
N SER A 137 -6.06 5.56 -14.17
CA SER A 137 -5.09 6.64 -13.88
C SER A 137 -3.95 6.74 -14.91
N MET A 138 -3.85 5.76 -15.83
CA MET A 138 -2.96 5.74 -16.99
C MET A 138 -3.80 5.42 -18.22
N ALA A 139 -3.83 6.32 -19.20
CA ALA A 139 -4.71 6.21 -20.36
C ALA A 139 -4.06 6.72 -21.65
N THR A 140 -4.44 6.09 -22.77
CA THR A 140 -4.14 6.56 -24.12
C THR A 140 -5.24 7.50 -24.64
N ASP A 141 -6.51 7.15 -24.41
CA ASP A 141 -7.62 7.82 -25.09
C ASP A 141 -8.61 8.45 -24.12
N PHE A 142 -9.06 7.72 -23.10
CA PHE A 142 -10.12 8.15 -22.19
C PHE A 142 -9.81 7.81 -20.75
N VAL A 143 -10.31 8.65 -19.85
CA VAL A 143 -10.47 8.34 -18.43
C VAL A 143 -11.93 8.52 -18.03
N THR A 144 -12.42 7.73 -17.09
CA THR A 144 -13.78 7.84 -16.56
C THR A 144 -13.74 8.46 -15.17
N VAL A 145 -14.53 9.49 -14.97
CA VAL A 145 -14.78 10.12 -13.66
C VAL A 145 -16.06 9.56 -13.11
N THR A 146 -16.04 9.03 -11.90
CA THR A 146 -17.23 8.58 -11.18
C THR A 146 -17.39 9.44 -9.94
N ALA A 147 -18.59 9.97 -9.69
CA ALA A 147 -18.89 10.79 -8.54
C ALA A 147 -20.38 10.71 -8.16
N ASP A 148 -20.70 11.15 -6.94
CA ASP A 148 -22.08 11.24 -6.44
C ASP A 148 -22.82 12.48 -6.97
N GLU A 149 -22.10 13.44 -7.56
CA GLU A 149 -22.65 14.67 -8.12
C GLU A 149 -22.31 14.82 -9.61
N GLN A 150 -23.09 15.63 -10.31
CA GLN A 150 -22.90 15.92 -11.73
C GLN A 150 -21.64 16.75 -11.97
N ILE A 151 -20.91 16.42 -13.03
CA ILE A 151 -19.72 17.18 -13.45
C ILE A 151 -20.18 18.49 -14.08
N THR A 152 -19.59 19.60 -13.63
CA THR A 152 -19.88 20.95 -14.15
C THR A 152 -18.74 21.54 -15.00
N ASP A 153 -17.48 21.17 -14.72
CA ASP A 153 -16.30 21.57 -15.51
C ASP A 153 -15.18 20.54 -15.34
N VAL A 154 -14.37 20.39 -16.41
CA VAL A 154 -13.19 19.52 -16.40
C VAL A 154 -12.00 20.28 -16.96
N GLN A 155 -10.88 20.27 -16.25
CA GLN A 155 -9.61 20.84 -16.65
C GLN A 155 -8.52 19.80 -16.62
N PHE A 156 -7.66 19.79 -17.64
CA PHE A 156 -6.53 18.88 -17.76
C PHE A 156 -5.25 19.71 -17.77
N MET A 157 -4.52 19.71 -16.64
CA MET A 157 -3.38 20.59 -16.39
C MET A 157 -2.06 19.83 -16.51
N ALA A 158 -1.19 20.27 -17.40
CA ALA A 158 0.17 19.75 -17.51
C ALA A 158 1.06 20.26 -16.36
N LEU A 159 2.15 19.56 -16.04
CA LEU A 159 3.13 20.00 -15.04
C LEU A 159 3.78 21.37 -15.37
N SER A 160 3.78 21.77 -16.64
CA SER A 160 4.22 23.11 -17.06
C SER A 160 3.26 24.24 -16.64
N GLY A 161 2.11 23.92 -16.05
CA GLY A 161 1.04 24.87 -15.73
C GLY A 161 0.09 25.14 -16.87
N LYS A 162 0.29 24.56 -18.05
CA LYS A 162 -0.64 24.73 -19.18
C LYS A 162 -1.93 23.97 -18.89
N VAL A 163 -3.06 24.68 -19.03
CA VAL A 163 -4.40 24.15 -18.77
C VAL A 163 -5.10 23.91 -20.10
N TYR A 164 -5.72 22.73 -20.21
CA TYR A 164 -6.54 22.32 -21.34
C TYR A 164 -7.98 22.08 -20.85
N LYS A 165 -8.94 22.17 -21.77
CA LYS A 165 -10.34 21.81 -21.54
C LYS A 165 -10.66 20.58 -22.38
N PRO A 166 -10.57 19.36 -21.83
CA PRO A 166 -10.91 18.14 -22.54
C PRO A 166 -12.43 18.07 -22.78
N ALA A 167 -12.83 17.41 -23.86
CA ALA A 167 -14.21 17.02 -24.05
C ALA A 167 -14.60 15.96 -23.00
N TYR A 168 -15.81 16.05 -22.45
CA TYR A 168 -16.32 15.07 -21.53
C TYR A 168 -17.84 14.84 -21.73
N THR A 169 -18.31 13.68 -21.31
CA THR A 169 -19.73 13.29 -21.38
C THR A 169 -20.40 13.41 -20.02
N GLU A 170 -21.72 13.42 -20.00
CA GLU A 170 -22.51 13.39 -18.76
C GLU A 170 -22.23 12.12 -17.92
N ASP A 171 -21.87 11.01 -18.57
CA ASP A 171 -21.48 9.75 -17.92
C ASP A 171 -20.06 9.78 -17.35
N GLY A 172 -19.37 10.93 -17.39
CA GLY A 172 -18.04 11.13 -16.81
C GLY A 172 -16.88 10.66 -17.67
N LEU A 173 -17.09 10.29 -18.94
CA LEU A 173 -15.99 9.94 -19.84
C LEU A 173 -15.28 11.22 -20.32
N VAL A 174 -13.97 11.31 -20.06
CA VAL A 174 -13.11 12.46 -20.42
C VAL A 174 -12.14 12.04 -21.51
N ASP A 175 -12.15 12.76 -22.64
CA ASP A 175 -11.26 12.51 -23.77
C ASP A 175 -9.87 13.10 -23.50
N VAL A 176 -8.86 12.24 -23.37
CA VAL A 176 -7.47 12.62 -23.21
C VAL A 176 -6.60 12.28 -24.44
N ALA A 177 -7.19 11.70 -25.50
CA ALA A 177 -6.48 11.32 -26.73
C ALA A 177 -5.73 12.48 -27.40
N PRO A 178 -6.26 13.73 -27.46
CA PRO A 178 -5.60 14.83 -28.17
C PRO A 178 -4.32 15.36 -27.49
N TYR A 179 -3.98 14.89 -26.28
CA TYR A 179 -2.87 15.45 -25.50
C TYR A 179 -1.61 14.60 -25.61
N GLU A 180 -0.45 15.27 -25.52
CA GLU A 180 0.86 14.62 -25.55
C GLU A 180 1.07 13.69 -24.34
N PRO A 181 1.86 12.60 -24.49
CA PRO A 181 2.21 11.74 -23.38
C PRO A 181 2.87 12.53 -22.23
N GLY A 182 2.45 12.24 -21.01
CA GLY A 182 2.99 12.94 -19.85
C GLY A 182 2.13 12.81 -18.60
N LEU A 183 2.58 13.46 -17.54
CA LEU A 183 1.87 13.55 -16.27
C LEU A 183 1.00 14.80 -16.25
N TYR A 184 -0.26 14.61 -15.92
CA TYR A 184 -1.27 15.65 -15.84
C TYR A 184 -2.02 15.61 -14.50
N LEU A 185 -2.61 16.74 -14.15
CA LEU A 185 -3.60 16.87 -13.10
C LEU A 185 -4.97 17.07 -13.76
N LEU A 186 -5.88 16.13 -13.58
CA LEU A 186 -7.27 16.23 -14.00
C LEU A 186 -8.05 16.89 -12.87
N VAL A 187 -8.48 18.13 -13.07
CA VAL A 187 -9.29 18.87 -12.10
C VAL A 187 -10.73 18.78 -12.55
N VAL A 188 -11.59 18.22 -11.72
CA VAL A 188 -13.02 18.03 -11.98
C VAL A 188 -13.81 18.86 -10.98
N ARG A 189 -14.73 19.69 -11.48
CA ARG A 189 -15.68 20.42 -10.68
C ARG A 189 -17.04 19.78 -10.72
N PHE A 190 -17.61 19.67 -9.57
CA PHE A 190 -18.98 19.22 -9.34
C PHE A 190 -19.83 20.42 -8.90
N GLU A 191 -21.11 20.22 -8.64
CA GLU A 191 -21.98 21.31 -8.22
C GLU A 191 -21.54 21.97 -6.92
N THR A 192 -21.02 21.19 -5.97
CA THR A 192 -20.72 21.65 -4.61
C THR A 192 -19.28 21.51 -4.18
N PHE A 193 -18.42 20.80 -4.97
CA PHE A 193 -17.01 20.59 -4.64
C PHE A 193 -16.14 20.47 -5.90
N GLU A 194 -14.82 20.44 -5.71
CA GLU A 194 -13.81 20.24 -6.75
C GLU A 194 -12.83 19.14 -6.32
N ARG A 195 -12.32 18.35 -7.26
CA ARG A 195 -11.29 17.33 -7.04
C ARG A 195 -10.22 17.37 -8.12
N ALA A 196 -8.99 17.06 -7.70
CA ALA A 196 -7.85 16.94 -8.59
C ALA A 196 -7.30 15.51 -8.55
N PHE A 197 -7.14 14.92 -9.73
CA PHE A 197 -6.65 13.56 -9.89
C PHE A 197 -5.38 13.54 -10.73
N LYS A 198 -4.43 12.70 -10.36
CA LYS A 198 -3.23 12.47 -11.14
C LYS A 198 -3.54 11.49 -12.28
N VAL A 199 -3.27 11.90 -13.52
CA VAL A 199 -3.45 11.08 -14.72
C VAL A 199 -2.15 11.03 -15.50
N ILE A 200 -1.74 9.84 -15.93
CA ILE A 200 -0.61 9.63 -16.85
C ILE A 200 -1.17 9.36 -18.24
N LYS A 201 -0.95 10.29 -19.17
CA LYS A 201 -1.22 10.10 -20.59
C LYS A 201 -0.08 9.30 -21.21
N LEU A 202 -0.42 8.19 -21.87
CA LEU A 202 0.51 7.30 -22.58
C LEU A 202 0.68 7.68 -24.06
#